data_4eabaad1dbccf241d666b17880c9c557
#
_entry.id   4eabaad1dbccf241d666b17880c9c557
#
_cell.length_a   1.000
_cell.length_b   1.000
_cell.length_c   1.000
_cell.angle_alpha   90.00
_cell.angle_beta   90.00
_cell.angle_gamma   90.00
#
_symmetry.space_group_name_H-M   'P 1'
#
loop_
_entity.id
_entity.type
_entity.pdbx_description
1 polymer ?
#
loop_
_entity_poly.entity_id
_entity_poly.type
_entity_poly.pdbx_seq_one_letter_code
_entity_poly.pdbx_strand_id
1 'polypeptide(L)'
;MTICNFGHLQNYELMKENNRIIFRDYLSEDFDEIMNLWKLTGMGGAERSDDNEVIMRTINAGGNLTLMMKNKKIIGTFWLTHDNRRTFLHHFGIHPDYQGQGLSKILMDKCIEEIKKIGYQVKMEVHKENIRALNLYRKYNFFDFSDYELMMMRKLPE
;
A
#
# COMPACT_ATOMS: atom_id res chain seq x y z
N MET A 1 0.64 -51.22 -16.97
CA MET A 1 1.42 -50.43 -15.99
C MET A 1 1.35 -48.96 -16.38
N THR A 2 0.46 -48.25 -15.72
CA THR A 2 0.25 -46.82 -16.00
C THR A 2 1.05 -46.02 -14.98
N ILE A 3 2.12 -45.41 -15.43
CA ILE A 3 2.92 -44.50 -14.58
C ILE A 3 2.14 -43.20 -14.42
N CYS A 4 1.46 -43.05 -13.31
CA CYS A 4 0.78 -41.84 -12.93
C CYS A 4 1.79 -40.67 -12.79
N ASN A 5 1.52 -39.65 -13.54
CA ASN A 5 2.31 -38.44 -13.71
C ASN A 5 2.18 -37.53 -12.46
N PHE A 6 2.80 -37.90 -11.33
CA PHE A 6 2.78 -37.14 -10.07
C PHE A 6 3.49 -35.81 -10.19
N GLY A 7 4.43 -35.65 -11.12
CA GLY A 7 5.19 -34.40 -11.30
C GLY A 7 4.36 -33.25 -11.89
N HIS A 8 3.35 -33.52 -12.70
CA HIS A 8 2.50 -32.49 -13.31
C HIS A 8 1.52 -31.86 -12.32
N LEU A 9 0.97 -32.64 -11.39
CA LEU A 9 0.06 -32.14 -10.36
C LEU A 9 0.80 -31.27 -9.33
N GLN A 10 1.99 -31.69 -8.92
CA GLN A 10 2.81 -30.92 -7.96
C GLN A 10 3.29 -29.59 -8.56
N ASN A 11 3.67 -29.56 -9.83
CA ASN A 11 4.02 -28.31 -10.54
C ASN A 11 2.79 -27.40 -10.75
N TYR A 12 1.61 -27.97 -10.96
CA TYR A 12 0.37 -27.17 -11.14
C TYR A 12 -0.11 -26.57 -9.83
N GLU A 13 0.05 -27.26 -8.70
CA GLU A 13 -0.23 -26.71 -7.37
C GLU A 13 0.79 -25.66 -6.94
N LEU A 14 2.08 -25.87 -7.17
CA LEU A 14 3.13 -24.89 -6.98
C LEU A 14 2.93 -23.62 -7.85
N MET A 15 2.44 -23.79 -9.10
CA MET A 15 2.07 -22.65 -9.95
C MET A 15 0.84 -21.90 -9.43
N LYS A 16 -0.13 -22.57 -8.83
CA LYS A 16 -1.29 -21.94 -8.18
C LYS A 16 -0.89 -21.18 -6.92
N GLU A 17 -0.03 -21.73 -6.08
CA GLU A 17 0.51 -21.05 -4.89
C GLU A 17 1.36 -19.84 -5.29
N ASN A 18 2.19 -19.96 -6.31
CA ASN A 18 3.06 -18.88 -6.77
C ASN A 18 2.31 -17.70 -7.43
N ASN A 19 1.05 -17.85 -7.80
CA ASN A 19 0.26 -16.77 -8.41
C ASN A 19 -0.76 -16.13 -7.46
N ARG A 20 -0.77 -16.55 -6.19
CA ARG A 20 -1.70 -16.06 -5.19
C ARG A 20 -1.25 -14.70 -4.65
N ILE A 21 -2.19 -13.76 -4.61
CA ILE A 21 -2.00 -12.49 -3.87
C ILE A 21 -2.28 -12.76 -2.39
N ILE A 22 -1.35 -12.38 -1.53
CA ILE A 22 -1.53 -12.39 -0.09
C ILE A 22 -1.25 -11.01 0.50
N PHE A 23 -1.88 -10.72 1.62
CA PHE A 23 -1.64 -9.51 2.40
C PHE A 23 -1.04 -9.87 3.74
N ARG A 24 -0.10 -9.07 4.20
CA ARG A 24 0.46 -9.15 5.54
C ARG A 24 0.89 -7.79 6.06
N ASP A 25 1.07 -7.70 7.35
CA ASP A 25 1.62 -6.52 7.98
C ASP A 25 3.12 -6.39 7.70
N TYR A 26 3.60 -5.16 7.77
CA TYR A 26 5.00 -4.79 7.65
C TYR A 26 5.82 -5.34 8.83
N LEU A 27 7.04 -5.78 8.53
CA LEU A 27 8.09 -6.11 9.46
C LEU A 27 9.34 -5.27 9.14
N SER A 28 10.17 -4.96 10.16
CA SER A 28 11.36 -4.11 9.96
C SER A 28 12.34 -4.65 8.90
N GLU A 29 12.34 -5.95 8.66
CA GLU A 29 13.15 -6.61 7.62
C GLU A 29 12.69 -6.29 6.19
N ASP A 30 11.47 -5.76 6.02
CA ASP A 30 10.91 -5.37 4.72
C ASP A 30 11.36 -3.97 4.28
N PHE A 31 12.04 -3.24 5.15
CA PHE A 31 12.31 -1.81 4.98
C PHE A 31 12.97 -1.49 3.63
N ASP A 32 14.04 -2.18 3.28
CA ASP A 32 14.76 -1.92 2.03
C ASP A 32 13.90 -2.20 0.79
N GLU A 33 13.07 -3.26 0.84
CA GLU A 33 12.20 -3.64 -0.28
C GLU A 33 11.08 -2.61 -0.47
N ILE A 34 10.44 -2.14 0.61
CA ILE A 34 9.40 -1.10 0.49
C ILE A 34 9.98 0.25 0.07
N MET A 35 11.17 0.63 0.55
CA MET A 35 11.83 1.86 0.13
C MET A 35 12.14 1.84 -1.37
N ASN A 36 12.58 0.70 -1.91
CA ASN A 36 12.76 0.54 -3.34
C ASN A 36 11.42 0.66 -4.09
N LEU A 37 10.36 0.00 -3.62
CA LEU A 37 9.01 0.13 -4.19
C LEU A 37 8.53 1.58 -4.20
N TRP A 38 8.68 2.30 -3.10
CA TRP A 38 8.26 3.69 -2.98
C TRP A 38 9.06 4.63 -3.89
N LYS A 39 10.36 4.37 -4.05
CA LYS A 39 11.19 5.07 -5.03
C LYS A 39 10.72 4.85 -6.46
N LEU A 40 10.44 3.60 -6.84
CA LEU A 40 9.95 3.25 -8.19
C LEU A 40 8.58 3.85 -8.52
N THR A 41 7.75 4.08 -7.52
CA THR A 41 6.40 4.61 -7.66
C THR A 41 6.32 6.13 -7.42
N GLY A 42 7.45 6.79 -7.11
CA GLY A 42 7.50 8.21 -6.81
C GLY A 42 6.86 8.59 -5.47
N MET A 43 6.64 7.62 -4.59
CA MET A 43 6.09 7.86 -3.25
C MET A 43 7.16 8.10 -2.18
N GLY A 44 8.41 7.73 -2.45
CA GLY A 44 9.55 7.95 -1.55
C GLY A 44 10.25 9.27 -1.82
N GLY A 45 11.05 9.71 -0.86
CA GLY A 45 11.92 10.87 -0.96
C GLY A 45 12.58 11.18 0.39
N ALA A 46 13.85 11.58 0.38
CA ALA A 46 14.61 11.90 1.58
C ALA A 46 13.96 13.04 2.40
N GLU A 47 13.25 13.93 1.72
CA GLU A 47 12.53 15.05 2.33
C GLU A 47 11.27 14.61 3.10
N ARG A 48 10.81 13.36 2.96
CA ARG A 48 9.63 12.83 3.66
C ARG A 48 9.97 12.28 5.03
N SER A 49 11.24 11.93 5.27
CA SER A 49 11.74 11.37 6.54
C SER A 49 11.01 10.08 6.97
N ASP A 50 10.57 9.28 5.99
CA ASP A 50 9.87 8.02 6.24
C ASP A 50 10.90 6.89 6.40
N ASP A 51 11.58 6.86 7.53
CA ASP A 51 12.52 5.79 7.92
C ASP A 51 11.82 4.66 8.69
N ASN A 52 12.55 3.58 8.97
CA ASN A 52 12.02 2.43 9.70
C ASN A 52 11.52 2.78 11.10
N GLU A 53 12.18 3.72 11.79
CA GLU A 53 11.78 4.17 13.13
C GLU A 53 10.43 4.90 13.07
N VAL A 54 10.25 5.78 12.10
CA VAL A 54 8.98 6.48 11.85
C VAL A 54 7.86 5.50 11.56
N ILE A 55 8.10 4.52 10.69
CA ILE A 55 7.11 3.49 10.36
C ILE A 55 6.70 2.72 11.62
N MET A 56 7.67 2.18 12.37
CA MET A 56 7.40 1.41 13.58
C MET A 56 6.70 2.25 14.66
N ARG A 57 7.08 3.51 14.81
CA ARG A 57 6.42 4.42 15.74
C ARG A 57 4.95 4.63 15.41
N THR A 58 4.61 4.77 14.13
CA THR A 58 3.21 4.94 13.71
C THR A 58 2.40 3.65 13.87
N ILE A 59 3.00 2.48 13.61
CA ILE A 59 2.37 1.17 13.84
C ILE A 59 2.09 0.99 15.33
N ASN A 60 3.06 1.29 16.19
CA ASN A 60 2.91 1.21 17.66
C ASN A 60 1.86 2.20 18.20
N ALA A 61 1.59 3.28 17.47
CA ALA A 61 0.53 4.24 17.79
C ALA A 61 -0.86 3.83 17.21
N GLY A 62 -1.00 2.61 16.70
CA GLY A 62 -2.26 2.09 16.17
C GLY A 62 -2.42 2.23 14.66
N GLY A 63 -1.41 2.71 13.95
CA GLY A 63 -1.38 2.70 12.49
C GLY A 63 -1.16 1.30 11.91
N ASN A 64 -1.21 1.19 10.59
CA ASN A 64 -1.03 -0.08 9.88
C ASN A 64 -0.29 0.16 8.56
N LEU A 65 0.78 -0.59 8.31
CA LEU A 65 1.42 -0.67 7.00
C LEU A 65 1.21 -2.07 6.45
N THR A 66 0.36 -2.19 5.45
CA THR A 66 0.02 -3.47 4.81
C THR A 66 0.79 -3.65 3.51
N LEU A 67 1.33 -4.83 3.35
CA LEU A 67 2.06 -5.27 2.17
C LEU A 67 1.20 -6.21 1.33
N MET A 68 1.14 -5.95 0.02
CA MET A 68 0.58 -6.87 -0.97
C MET A 68 1.72 -7.68 -1.57
N MET A 69 1.64 -8.99 -1.42
CA MET A 69 2.67 -9.94 -1.85
C MET A 69 2.21 -10.77 -3.03
N LYS A 70 3.14 -11.03 -3.95
CA LYS A 70 3.01 -12.05 -5.01
C LYS A 70 4.35 -12.74 -5.22
N ASN A 71 4.37 -14.06 -5.23
CA ASN A 71 5.62 -14.83 -5.41
C ASN A 71 6.73 -14.43 -4.42
N LYS A 72 6.37 -14.23 -3.16
CA LYS A 72 7.27 -13.77 -2.08
C LYS A 72 7.84 -12.36 -2.26
N LYS A 73 7.42 -11.61 -3.27
CA LYS A 73 7.83 -10.22 -3.52
C LYS A 73 6.76 -9.26 -3.04
N ILE A 74 7.17 -8.12 -2.52
CA ILE A 74 6.30 -7.00 -2.22
C ILE A 74 5.97 -6.30 -3.55
N ILE A 75 4.70 -6.33 -3.93
CA ILE A 75 4.23 -5.75 -5.19
C ILE A 75 3.33 -4.54 -4.99
N GLY A 76 2.96 -4.23 -3.76
CA GLY A 76 2.16 -3.07 -3.42
C GLY A 76 2.10 -2.82 -1.93
N THR A 77 1.79 -1.59 -1.56
CA THR A 77 1.66 -1.16 -0.16
C THR A 77 0.52 -0.17 0.00
N PHE A 78 -0.01 -0.08 1.19
CA PHE A 78 -0.67 1.11 1.72
C PHE A 78 -0.32 1.27 3.20
N TRP A 79 -0.23 2.52 3.64
CA TRP A 79 0.10 2.87 5.01
C TRP A 79 -1.00 3.76 5.60
N LEU A 80 -1.59 3.32 6.71
CA LEU A 80 -2.61 4.03 7.45
C LEU A 80 -2.03 4.54 8.77
N THR A 81 -2.18 5.83 9.01
CA THR A 81 -1.91 6.46 10.31
C THR A 81 -3.18 7.14 10.80
N HIS A 82 -3.29 7.44 12.08
CA HIS A 82 -4.41 8.21 12.62
C HIS A 82 -4.02 9.03 13.86
N ASP A 83 -4.79 10.07 14.09
CA ASP A 83 -4.66 10.96 15.26
C ASP A 83 -5.81 10.75 16.27
N ASN A 84 -6.46 9.57 16.27
CA ASN A 84 -7.68 9.22 16.99
C ASN A 84 -8.93 10.04 16.58
N ARG A 85 -8.84 10.81 15.48
CA ARG A 85 -9.94 11.60 14.93
C ARG A 85 -10.09 11.40 13.42
N ARG A 86 -8.96 11.29 12.73
CA ARG A 86 -8.89 11.08 11.26
C ARG A 86 -7.85 10.02 10.95
N THR A 87 -8.13 9.23 9.94
CA THR A 87 -7.16 8.32 9.31
C THR A 87 -6.50 9.05 8.14
N PHE A 88 -5.21 8.80 7.95
CA PHE A 88 -4.45 9.29 6.81
C PHE A 88 -3.95 8.09 6.01
N LEU A 89 -4.28 8.07 4.72
CA LEU A 89 -3.78 7.06 3.78
C LEU A 89 -2.52 7.58 3.09
N HIS A 90 -1.43 6.89 3.31
CA HIS A 90 -0.12 7.17 2.74
C HIS A 90 0.36 6.01 1.87
N HIS A 91 1.33 6.26 0.99
CA HIS A 91 2.09 5.24 0.26
C HIS A 91 1.23 4.13 -0.36
N PHE A 92 0.10 4.51 -0.93
CA PHE A 92 -0.77 3.60 -1.67
C PHE A 92 -0.25 3.44 -3.10
N GLY A 93 0.27 2.26 -3.43
CA GLY A 93 0.81 2.03 -4.77
C GLY A 93 1.09 0.58 -5.09
N ILE A 94 1.22 0.32 -6.38
CA ILE A 94 1.56 -0.97 -6.98
C ILE A 94 2.86 -0.81 -7.76
N HIS A 95 3.78 -1.78 -7.59
CA HIS A 95 5.04 -1.86 -8.32
C HIS A 95 4.79 -1.75 -9.85
N PRO A 96 5.60 -0.97 -10.59
CA PRO A 96 5.37 -0.69 -12.01
C PRO A 96 5.11 -1.93 -12.86
N ASP A 97 5.88 -3.00 -12.67
CA ASP A 97 5.75 -4.25 -13.44
C ASP A 97 4.42 -4.98 -13.21
N TYR A 98 3.68 -4.62 -12.17
CA TYR A 98 2.40 -5.23 -11.79
C TYR A 98 1.21 -4.29 -12.02
N GLN A 99 1.43 -3.09 -12.54
CA GLN A 99 0.37 -2.15 -12.87
C GLN A 99 -0.44 -2.62 -14.10
N GLY A 100 -1.65 -2.08 -14.27
CA GLY A 100 -2.52 -2.43 -15.39
C GLY A 100 -3.23 -3.79 -15.28
N GLN A 101 -3.01 -4.55 -14.20
CA GLN A 101 -3.57 -5.89 -13.97
C GLN A 101 -4.75 -5.89 -12.99
N GLY A 102 -5.32 -4.75 -12.67
CA GLY A 102 -6.45 -4.64 -11.72
C GLY A 102 -6.05 -4.73 -10.24
N LEU A 103 -4.75 -4.89 -9.92
CA LEU A 103 -4.27 -5.11 -8.55
C LEU A 103 -4.50 -3.91 -7.63
N SER A 104 -4.53 -2.69 -8.17
CA SER A 104 -4.85 -1.49 -7.39
C SER A 104 -6.27 -1.52 -6.80
N LYS A 105 -7.22 -2.17 -7.49
CA LYS A 105 -8.56 -2.38 -6.95
C LYS A 105 -8.52 -3.35 -5.78
N ILE A 106 -7.82 -4.47 -5.92
CA ILE A 106 -7.67 -5.49 -4.86
C ILE A 106 -6.98 -4.88 -3.63
N LEU A 107 -5.94 -4.06 -3.85
CA LEU A 107 -5.24 -3.34 -2.79
C LEU A 107 -6.17 -2.33 -2.09
N MET A 108 -7.02 -1.61 -2.86
CA MET A 108 -7.96 -0.65 -2.30
C MET A 108 -9.09 -1.35 -1.53
N ASP A 109 -9.63 -2.46 -2.02
CA ASP A 109 -10.62 -3.25 -1.30
C ASP A 109 -10.08 -3.65 0.09
N LYS A 110 -8.82 -4.13 0.15
CA LYS A 110 -8.15 -4.45 1.41
C LYS A 110 -7.91 -3.22 2.29
N CYS A 111 -7.50 -2.10 1.70
CA CYS A 111 -7.32 -0.83 2.41
C CYS A 111 -8.63 -0.36 3.07
N ILE A 112 -9.75 -0.44 2.36
CA ILE A 112 -11.07 -0.08 2.90
C ILE A 112 -11.48 -1.01 4.06
N GLU A 113 -11.14 -2.30 4.02
CA GLU A 113 -11.36 -3.20 5.16
C GLU A 113 -10.62 -2.72 6.41
N GLU A 114 -9.34 -2.33 6.27
CA GLU A 114 -8.54 -1.82 7.40
C GLU A 114 -9.06 -0.45 7.89
N ILE A 115 -9.44 0.45 6.99
CA ILE A 115 -10.04 1.75 7.35
C ILE A 115 -11.33 1.54 8.17
N LYS A 116 -12.17 0.57 7.79
CA LYS A 116 -13.39 0.25 8.53
C LYS A 116 -13.11 -0.25 9.95
N LYS A 117 -12.02 -0.99 10.17
CA LYS A 117 -11.61 -1.44 11.50
C LYS A 117 -11.17 -0.26 12.38
N ILE A 118 -10.44 0.69 11.81
CA ILE A 118 -10.03 1.92 12.51
C ILE A 118 -11.25 2.80 12.84
N GLY A 119 -12.22 2.90 11.93
CA GLY A 119 -13.51 3.55 12.18
C GLY A 119 -13.52 5.07 12.05
N TYR A 120 -12.46 5.71 11.56
CA TYR A 120 -12.39 7.15 11.35
C TYR A 120 -12.50 7.52 9.87
N GLN A 121 -12.97 8.76 9.61
CA GLN A 121 -12.93 9.34 8.27
C GLN A 121 -11.49 9.38 7.77
N VAL A 122 -11.28 9.09 6.49
CA VAL A 122 -9.95 9.02 5.90
C VAL A 122 -9.65 10.23 5.03
N LYS A 123 -8.41 10.71 5.11
CA LYS A 123 -7.82 11.72 4.23
C LYS A 123 -6.64 11.12 3.49
N MET A 124 -6.32 11.71 2.35
CA MET A 124 -5.12 11.36 1.58
C MET A 124 -4.68 12.55 0.73
N GLU A 125 -3.45 12.48 0.28
CA GLU A 125 -2.88 13.40 -0.70
C GLU A 125 -2.59 12.65 -1.99
N VAL A 126 -2.97 13.25 -3.11
CA VAL A 126 -2.71 12.69 -4.43
C VAL A 126 -2.35 13.82 -5.40
N HIS A 127 -1.32 13.62 -6.21
CA HIS A 127 -0.90 14.61 -7.18
C HIS A 127 -2.01 14.85 -8.21
N LYS A 128 -2.33 16.12 -8.50
CA LYS A 128 -3.43 16.51 -9.40
C LYS A 128 -3.33 15.89 -10.80
N GLU A 129 -2.12 15.63 -11.26
CA GLU A 129 -1.86 14.99 -12.56
C GLU A 129 -1.95 13.46 -12.53
N ASN A 130 -2.07 12.84 -11.35
CA ASN A 130 -2.24 11.39 -11.25
C ASN A 130 -3.69 10.98 -11.49
N ILE A 131 -4.16 11.18 -12.73
CA ILE A 131 -5.54 10.94 -13.14
C ILE A 131 -5.96 9.49 -12.89
N ARG A 132 -5.04 8.54 -13.04
CA ARG A 132 -5.33 7.12 -12.79
C ARG A 132 -5.69 6.88 -11.32
N ALA A 133 -4.90 7.42 -10.39
CA ALA A 133 -5.16 7.31 -8.96
C ALA A 133 -6.44 8.06 -8.56
N LEU A 134 -6.63 9.29 -9.05
CA LEU A 134 -7.85 10.07 -8.82
C LEU A 134 -9.12 9.32 -9.24
N ASN A 135 -9.09 8.70 -10.42
CA ASN A 135 -10.21 7.90 -10.91
C ASN A 135 -10.47 6.65 -10.05
N LEU A 136 -9.42 6.02 -9.51
CA LEU A 136 -9.57 4.91 -8.58
C LEU A 136 -10.25 5.40 -7.29
N TYR A 137 -9.72 6.45 -6.66
CA TYR A 137 -10.21 6.93 -5.38
C TYR A 137 -11.66 7.42 -5.45
N ARG A 138 -12.06 8.11 -6.53
CA ARG A 138 -13.45 8.54 -6.74
C ARG A 138 -14.45 7.37 -6.81
N LYS A 139 -14.03 6.21 -7.32
CA LYS A 139 -14.86 4.98 -7.31
C LYS A 139 -15.10 4.43 -5.89
N TYR A 140 -14.28 4.84 -4.92
CA TYR A 140 -14.41 4.49 -3.50
C TYR A 140 -14.97 5.65 -2.67
N ASN A 141 -15.65 6.60 -3.31
CA ASN A 141 -16.30 7.77 -2.71
C ASN A 141 -15.34 8.76 -2.03
N PHE A 142 -14.06 8.75 -2.41
CA PHE A 142 -13.22 9.89 -2.09
C PHE A 142 -13.62 11.08 -2.95
N PHE A 143 -13.67 12.26 -2.37
CA PHE A 143 -14.04 13.50 -3.06
C PHE A 143 -13.02 14.59 -2.80
N ASP A 144 -12.95 15.54 -3.71
CA ASP A 144 -11.98 16.63 -3.67
C ASP A 144 -12.42 17.70 -2.67
N PHE A 145 -11.49 18.21 -1.87
CA PHE A 145 -11.70 19.41 -1.04
C PHE A 145 -11.20 20.63 -1.82
N SER A 146 -11.97 21.08 -2.82
CA SER A 146 -11.58 22.16 -3.73
C SER A 146 -11.45 23.53 -3.05
N ASP A 147 -12.13 23.72 -1.91
CA ASP A 147 -12.16 25.01 -1.19
C ASP A 147 -11.03 25.14 -0.16
N TYR A 148 -10.14 24.16 -0.07
CA TYR A 148 -9.05 24.14 0.90
C TYR A 148 -7.71 23.95 0.21
N GLU A 149 -6.72 24.72 0.69
CA GLU A 149 -5.33 24.55 0.31
C GLU A 149 -4.64 23.59 1.29
N LEU A 150 -3.78 22.71 0.76
CA LEU A 150 -2.88 21.91 1.58
C LEU A 150 -1.63 22.75 1.90
N MET A 151 -1.34 22.92 3.19
CA MET A 151 -0.15 23.65 3.65
C MET A 151 0.69 22.73 4.55
N MET A 152 2.01 22.80 4.40
CA MET A 152 2.97 22.03 5.18
C MET A 152 4.14 22.89 5.64
N MET A 153 4.52 22.76 6.90
CA MET A 153 5.77 23.31 7.43
C MET A 153 6.79 22.17 7.54
N ARG A 154 7.79 22.13 6.66
CA ARG A 154 8.81 21.06 6.63
C ARG A 154 9.93 21.27 7.66
N LYS A 155 10.22 22.51 8.03
CA LYS A 155 11.20 22.87 9.06
C LYS A 155 10.48 23.58 10.19
N LEU A 156 10.65 23.06 11.40
CA LEU A 156 10.11 23.70 12.58
C LEU A 156 10.97 24.96 12.89
N PRO A 157 10.37 26.07 13.36
CA PRO A 157 11.12 27.21 13.85
C PRO A 157 11.94 26.80 15.08
N GLU A 158 13.12 27.43 15.24
CA GLU A 158 13.98 27.26 16.42
C GLU A 158 13.33 27.84 17.67
#